data_5a82535a22d686d5e42f1c2ff4d9bfea
#
_entry.id   5a82535a22d686d5e42f1c2ff4d9bfea
#
_cell.length_a   1.000
_cell.length_b   1.000
_cell.length_c   1.000
_cell.angle_alpha   90.00
_cell.angle_beta   90.00
_cell.angle_gamma   90.00
#
_symmetry.space_group_name_H-M   'P 1'
#
loop_
_entity.id
_entity.type
_entity.pdbx_description
1 polymer ?
#
loop_
_entity_poly.entity_id
_entity_poly.type
_entity_poly.pdbx_seq_one_letter_code
_entity_poly.pdbx_strand_id
1 'polypeptide(L)'
;MKKQSQELDNLGELASKDIEHGGGFGLGEPNTAYAKYFIGNSYLNPLTDPKNTVFVANVTFEPSCRNNWHIHHAEQGGGQILICVDGEGWYQEEGKAPVSLTKGSVVTIPTGVKHWHGAKKDSWFSHLALEVPGVNCSTKWCEPVTDKEYSRLK
;
A
#
# COMPACT_ATOMS: atom_id res chain seq x y z
N MET A 1 -28.69 21.61 -5.53
CA MET A 1 -28.31 21.10 -6.87
C MET A 1 -26.81 20.98 -7.10
N LYS A 2 -25.97 22.02 -6.85
CA LYS A 2 -24.51 21.94 -7.06
C LYS A 2 -23.77 20.87 -6.20
N LYS A 3 -24.21 20.64 -4.97
CA LYS A 3 -23.60 19.64 -4.07
C LYS A 3 -23.88 18.20 -4.51
N GLN A 4 -25.07 17.95 -5.03
CA GLN A 4 -25.51 16.63 -5.47
C GLN A 4 -24.88 16.22 -6.82
N SER A 5 -24.64 17.19 -7.73
CA SER A 5 -23.90 16.94 -8.97
C SER A 5 -22.43 16.64 -8.71
N GLN A 6 -21.81 17.32 -7.74
CA GLN A 6 -20.40 17.09 -7.37
C GLN A 6 -20.19 15.74 -6.70
N GLU A 7 -21.15 15.26 -5.92
CA GLU A 7 -21.12 13.89 -5.36
C GLU A 7 -21.25 12.81 -6.44
N LEU A 8 -22.13 13.03 -7.43
CA LEU A 8 -22.31 12.11 -8.55
C LEU A 8 -21.08 12.07 -9.46
N ASP A 9 -20.45 13.22 -9.72
CA ASP A 9 -19.23 13.32 -10.50
C ASP A 9 -18.07 12.62 -9.79
N ASN A 10 -17.94 12.77 -8.47
CA ASN A 10 -16.93 12.10 -7.66
C ASN A 10 -17.13 10.57 -7.63
N LEU A 11 -18.37 10.10 -7.55
CA LEU A 11 -18.70 8.66 -7.61
C LEU A 11 -18.39 8.07 -8.99
N GLY A 12 -18.64 8.79 -10.06
CA GLY A 12 -18.31 8.39 -11.42
C GLY A 12 -16.79 8.32 -11.63
N GLU A 13 -16.04 9.26 -11.10
CA GLU A 13 -14.57 9.27 -11.16
C GLU A 13 -13.94 8.14 -10.36
N LEU A 14 -14.44 7.86 -9.15
CA LEU A 14 -14.00 6.73 -8.33
C LEU A 14 -14.31 5.40 -9.00
N ALA A 15 -15.50 5.23 -9.59
CA ALA A 15 -15.87 4.02 -10.30
C ALA A 15 -15.00 3.78 -11.54
N SER A 16 -14.61 4.84 -12.26
CA SER A 16 -13.67 4.75 -13.39
C SER A 16 -12.29 4.30 -12.95
N LYS A 17 -11.75 4.87 -11.86
CA LYS A 17 -10.46 4.46 -11.28
C LYS A 17 -10.49 3.02 -10.78
N ASP A 18 -11.61 2.59 -10.22
CA ASP A 18 -11.80 1.21 -9.72
C ASP A 18 -11.73 0.17 -10.84
N ILE A 19 -12.19 0.50 -12.04
CA ILE A 19 -12.12 -0.36 -13.22
C ILE A 19 -10.70 -0.41 -13.80
N GLU A 20 -10.00 0.73 -13.83
CA GLU A 20 -8.66 0.85 -14.44
C GLU A 20 -7.54 0.31 -13.53
N HIS A 21 -7.71 0.44 -12.22
CA HIS A 21 -6.67 0.15 -11.24
C HIS A 21 -7.18 -0.81 -10.15
N GLY A 22 -6.28 -1.38 -9.38
CA GLY A 22 -6.65 -2.28 -8.30
C GLY A 22 -6.55 -3.77 -8.63
N GLY A 23 -6.13 -4.13 -9.84
CA GLY A 23 -5.85 -5.51 -10.24
C GLY A 23 -7.04 -6.45 -10.18
N GLY A 24 -8.25 -5.95 -10.34
CA GLY A 24 -9.48 -6.72 -10.29
C GLY A 24 -10.06 -6.90 -8.87
N PHE A 25 -9.36 -6.42 -7.84
CA PHE A 25 -9.83 -6.50 -6.44
C PHE A 25 -10.60 -5.25 -5.99
N GLY A 26 -10.55 -4.18 -6.77
CA GLY A 26 -11.16 -2.90 -6.44
C GLY A 26 -10.29 -2.02 -5.54
N LEU A 27 -10.48 -0.70 -5.65
CA LEU A 27 -9.74 0.29 -4.87
C LEU A 27 -10.18 0.33 -3.40
N GLY A 28 -11.45 0.11 -3.13
CA GLY A 28 -12.04 0.38 -1.83
C GLY A 28 -12.19 1.88 -1.58
N GLU A 29 -11.97 2.28 -0.34
CA GLU A 29 -12.13 3.66 0.10
C GLU A 29 -10.79 4.40 0.15
N PRO A 30 -10.80 5.75 0.06
CA PRO A 30 -9.61 6.54 0.37
C PRO A 30 -9.03 6.15 1.72
N ASN A 31 -7.72 5.96 1.77
CA ASN A 31 -7.01 5.48 2.95
C ASN A 31 -6.81 6.60 3.98
N THR A 32 -7.90 7.14 4.52
CA THR A 32 -7.89 8.29 5.43
C THR A 32 -7.32 7.95 6.80
N ALA A 33 -7.58 6.75 7.32
CA ALA A 33 -7.11 6.32 8.64
C ALA A 33 -5.58 6.32 8.77
N TYR A 34 -4.87 5.99 7.69
CA TYR A 34 -3.41 5.92 7.64
C TYR A 34 -2.76 7.05 6.82
N ALA A 35 -3.54 8.03 6.36
CA ALA A 35 -3.06 9.10 5.47
C ALA A 35 -1.84 9.85 6.02
N LYS A 36 -1.73 10.02 7.33
CA LYS A 36 -0.58 10.64 8.00
C LYS A 36 0.75 9.89 7.82
N TYR A 37 0.68 8.63 7.43
CA TYR A 37 1.85 7.78 7.18
C TYR A 37 2.17 7.59 5.69
N PHE A 38 1.51 8.36 4.83
CA PHE A 38 1.68 8.30 3.38
C PHE A 38 1.97 9.68 2.82
N ILE A 39 2.77 9.74 1.77
CA ILE A 39 2.88 10.90 0.90
C ILE A 39 2.13 10.58 -0.38
N GLY A 40 1.18 11.42 -0.75
CA GLY A 40 0.28 11.21 -1.89
C GLY A 40 -1.01 10.48 -1.50
N ASN A 41 -1.78 10.11 -2.50
CA ASN A 41 -3.10 9.50 -2.33
C ASN A 41 -3.01 7.97 -2.43
N SER A 42 -3.69 7.30 -1.52
CA SER A 42 -3.82 5.84 -1.52
C SER A 42 -5.23 5.41 -1.16
N TYR A 43 -5.52 4.16 -1.47
CA TYR A 43 -6.81 3.53 -1.25
C TYR A 43 -6.61 2.20 -0.52
N LEU A 44 -7.56 1.84 0.33
CA LEU A 44 -7.54 0.62 1.10
C LEU A 44 -8.84 -0.15 0.89
N ASN A 45 -8.72 -1.38 0.47
CA ASN A 45 -9.84 -2.30 0.31
C ASN A 45 -9.61 -3.58 1.12
N PRO A 46 -10.14 -3.69 2.35
CA PRO A 46 -10.11 -4.94 3.10
C PRO A 46 -10.87 -6.03 2.36
N LEU A 47 -10.24 -7.16 2.12
CA LEU A 47 -10.81 -8.29 1.39
C LEU A 47 -11.30 -9.40 2.34
N THR A 48 -10.75 -9.46 3.54
CA THR A 48 -11.09 -10.46 4.55
C THR A 48 -11.39 -9.80 5.89
N ASP A 49 -12.16 -10.50 6.72
CA ASP A 49 -12.42 -10.07 8.10
C ASP A 49 -11.32 -10.66 9.03
N PRO A 50 -10.49 -9.82 9.67
CA PRO A 50 -9.43 -10.29 10.55
C PRO A 50 -9.92 -11.01 11.80
N LYS A 51 -11.21 -10.90 12.14
CA LYS A 51 -11.82 -11.64 13.24
C LYS A 51 -11.97 -13.13 12.93
N ASN A 52 -12.04 -13.48 11.65
CA ASN A 52 -12.36 -14.84 11.20
C ASN A 52 -11.19 -15.54 10.50
N THR A 53 -10.24 -14.76 9.97
CA THR A 53 -9.13 -15.31 9.20
C THR A 53 -7.96 -14.31 9.11
N VAL A 54 -6.93 -14.66 8.35
CA VAL A 54 -5.80 -13.77 8.05
C VAL A 54 -6.30 -12.51 7.38
N PHE A 55 -5.83 -11.36 7.84
CA PHE A 55 -6.16 -10.08 7.21
C PHE A 55 -5.46 -9.95 5.86
N VAL A 56 -6.26 -9.74 4.84
CA VAL A 56 -5.83 -9.44 3.47
C VAL A 56 -6.52 -8.18 3.02
N ALA A 57 -5.76 -7.22 2.54
CA ALA A 57 -6.28 -6.00 1.93
C ALA A 57 -5.60 -5.73 0.60
N ASN A 58 -6.33 -5.11 -0.32
CA ASN A 58 -5.74 -4.50 -1.51
C ASN A 58 -5.42 -3.05 -1.20
N VAL A 59 -4.15 -2.67 -1.35
CA VAL A 59 -3.67 -1.30 -1.16
C VAL A 59 -3.26 -0.73 -2.51
N THR A 60 -3.87 0.37 -2.90
CA THR A 60 -3.60 1.02 -4.19
C THR A 60 -3.03 2.41 -3.97
N PHE A 61 -1.97 2.69 -4.68
CA PHE A 61 -1.20 3.94 -4.62
C PHE A 61 -1.32 4.67 -5.95
N GLU A 62 -1.67 5.95 -5.90
CA GLU A 62 -1.53 6.82 -7.08
C GLU A 62 -0.05 7.04 -7.42
N PRO A 63 0.29 7.46 -8.65
CA PRO A 63 1.68 7.73 -9.04
C PRO A 63 2.43 8.58 -8.01
N SER A 64 3.64 8.19 -7.66
CA SER A 64 4.52 8.80 -6.65
C SER A 64 4.07 8.62 -5.19
N CYS A 65 2.91 8.07 -4.92
CA CYS A 65 2.47 7.79 -3.55
C CYS A 65 3.31 6.68 -2.91
N ARG A 66 3.71 6.90 -1.67
CA ARG A 66 4.50 5.93 -0.88
C ARG A 66 4.16 6.06 0.58
N ASN A 67 4.31 4.97 1.32
CA ASN A 67 4.21 5.02 2.77
C ASN A 67 5.55 5.40 3.42
N ASN A 68 5.49 5.74 4.69
CA ASN A 68 6.66 6.00 5.50
C ASN A 68 7.47 4.72 5.71
N TRP A 69 8.74 4.87 6.06
CA TRP A 69 9.51 3.81 6.67
C TRP A 69 8.74 3.24 7.85
N HIS A 70 8.69 1.94 7.99
CA HIS A 70 7.99 1.27 9.09
C HIS A 70 8.55 -0.13 9.36
N ILE A 71 8.18 -0.67 10.52
CA ILE A 71 8.64 -1.95 11.00
C ILE A 71 7.44 -2.72 11.54
N HIS A 72 7.30 -3.98 11.12
CA HIS A 72 6.35 -4.90 11.73
C HIS A 72 7.04 -5.63 12.88
N HIS A 73 6.48 -5.52 14.09
CA HIS A 73 6.97 -6.20 15.28
C HIS A 73 6.06 -7.36 15.67
N ALA A 74 6.64 -8.42 16.18
CA ALA A 74 5.92 -9.53 16.81
C ALA A 74 6.88 -10.26 17.78
N GLU A 75 6.33 -10.88 18.81
CA GLU A 75 7.10 -11.73 19.71
C GLU A 75 7.44 -13.07 19.05
N GLN A 76 6.50 -13.59 18.24
CA GLN A 76 6.68 -14.79 17.42
C GLN A 76 5.93 -14.61 16.11
N GLY A 77 6.43 -15.17 15.02
CA GLY A 77 5.83 -15.05 13.70
C GLY A 77 5.75 -13.62 13.24
N GLY A 78 4.63 -13.24 12.65
CA GLY A 78 4.40 -11.89 12.16
C GLY A 78 5.11 -11.58 10.85
N GLY A 79 5.15 -10.30 10.53
CA GLY A 79 5.62 -9.81 9.24
C GLY A 79 4.48 -9.62 8.24
N GLN A 80 4.82 -9.38 7.00
CA GLN A 80 3.84 -9.10 5.95
C GLN A 80 4.27 -9.70 4.62
N ILE A 81 3.31 -10.10 3.81
CA ILE A 81 3.55 -10.51 2.43
C ILE A 81 2.87 -9.49 1.51
N LEU A 82 3.59 -9.02 0.51
CA LEU A 82 3.06 -8.17 -0.54
C LEU A 82 3.02 -8.96 -1.86
N ILE A 83 1.89 -8.87 -2.57
CA ILE A 83 1.73 -9.44 -3.90
C ILE A 83 1.29 -8.31 -4.83
N CYS A 84 2.15 -7.92 -5.77
CA CYS A 84 1.79 -6.90 -6.75
C CYS A 84 0.76 -7.47 -7.73
N VAL A 85 -0.38 -6.81 -7.84
CA VAL A 85 -1.50 -7.22 -8.70
C VAL A 85 -1.76 -6.26 -9.85
N ASP A 86 -1.24 -5.03 -9.78
CA ASP A 86 -1.40 -4.04 -10.84
C ASP A 86 -0.32 -2.95 -10.78
N GLY A 87 0.05 -2.43 -11.96
CA GLY A 87 0.99 -1.33 -12.08
C GLY A 87 2.41 -1.68 -11.66
N GLU A 88 3.17 -0.65 -11.31
CA GLU A 88 4.57 -0.77 -10.93
C GLU A 88 4.87 0.00 -9.64
N GLY A 89 5.64 -0.63 -8.77
CA GLY A 89 6.00 -0.04 -7.48
C GLY A 89 7.44 -0.30 -7.08
N TRP A 90 7.76 0.19 -5.89
CA TRP A 90 9.04 0.00 -5.21
C TRP A 90 8.85 -0.67 -3.86
N TYR A 91 9.80 -1.47 -3.48
CA TYR A 91 10.03 -1.95 -2.12
C TYR A 91 11.50 -1.72 -1.77
N GLN A 92 11.76 -1.21 -0.57
CA GLN A 92 13.12 -1.01 -0.09
C GLN A 92 13.25 -1.32 1.38
N GLU A 93 14.22 -2.13 1.74
CA GLU A 93 14.70 -2.30 3.11
C GLU A 93 15.80 -1.28 3.42
N GLU A 94 15.84 -0.80 4.66
CA GLU A 94 16.89 0.10 5.11
C GLU A 94 18.28 -0.48 4.86
N GLY A 95 19.15 0.32 4.24
CA GLY A 95 20.53 -0.08 3.92
C GLY A 95 20.67 -0.96 2.67
N LYS A 96 19.58 -1.25 1.96
CA LYS A 96 19.59 -2.05 0.73
C LYS A 96 19.12 -1.25 -0.48
N ALA A 97 19.43 -1.75 -1.65
CA ALA A 97 18.93 -1.18 -2.90
C ALA A 97 17.42 -1.38 -3.03
N PRO A 98 16.68 -0.43 -3.64
CA PRO A 98 15.27 -0.60 -3.91
C PRO A 98 15.03 -1.74 -4.89
N VAL A 99 13.91 -2.44 -4.70
CA VAL A 99 13.46 -3.54 -5.56
C VAL A 99 12.26 -3.05 -6.36
N SER A 100 12.32 -3.20 -7.68
CA SER A 100 11.20 -2.91 -8.56
C SER A 100 10.14 -4.00 -8.45
N LEU A 101 8.90 -3.59 -8.26
CA LEU A 101 7.75 -4.48 -8.19
C LEU A 101 6.89 -4.32 -9.44
N THR A 102 6.57 -5.43 -10.06
CA THR A 102 5.64 -5.51 -11.20
C THR A 102 4.59 -6.57 -10.93
N LYS A 103 3.55 -6.61 -11.73
CA LYS A 103 2.46 -7.58 -11.58
C LYS A 103 3.01 -9.01 -11.47
N GLY A 104 2.67 -9.68 -10.38
CA GLY A 104 3.15 -11.01 -10.02
C GLY A 104 4.36 -11.03 -9.08
N SER A 105 4.98 -9.88 -8.78
CA SER A 105 6.05 -9.80 -7.77
C SER A 105 5.50 -10.14 -6.39
N VAL A 106 6.25 -10.95 -5.64
CA VAL A 106 5.93 -11.32 -4.26
C VAL A 106 7.10 -10.93 -3.35
N VAL A 107 6.79 -10.23 -2.28
CA VAL A 107 7.77 -9.82 -1.27
C VAL A 107 7.36 -10.39 0.08
N THR A 108 8.28 -11.10 0.73
CA THR A 108 8.12 -11.50 2.13
C THR A 108 8.90 -10.53 3.00
N ILE A 109 8.20 -9.84 3.89
CA ILE A 109 8.78 -8.86 4.81
C ILE A 109 8.82 -9.48 6.21
N PRO A 110 10.02 -9.87 6.69
CA PRO A 110 10.15 -10.43 8.04
C PRO A 110 9.86 -9.39 9.12
N THR A 111 9.47 -9.87 10.29
CA THR A 111 9.40 -9.06 11.50
C THR A 111 10.75 -8.37 11.78
N GLY A 112 10.72 -7.11 12.19
CA GLY A 112 11.90 -6.33 12.56
C GLY A 112 12.61 -5.61 11.41
N VAL A 113 12.19 -5.83 10.17
CA VAL A 113 12.80 -5.17 9.00
C VAL A 113 12.18 -3.79 8.79
N LYS A 114 13.00 -2.76 8.83
CA LYS A 114 12.59 -1.39 8.47
C LYS A 114 12.56 -1.26 6.96
N HIS A 115 11.41 -0.91 6.43
CA HIS A 115 11.14 -0.88 5.00
C HIS A 115 10.08 0.15 4.64
N TRP A 116 9.93 0.40 3.36
CA TRP A 116 8.80 1.11 2.78
C TRP A 116 8.44 0.51 1.42
N HIS A 117 7.25 0.83 0.94
CA HIS A 117 6.79 0.52 -0.40
C HIS A 117 5.87 1.61 -0.94
N GLY A 118 5.69 1.64 -2.25
CA GLY A 118 4.87 2.64 -2.91
C GLY A 118 4.93 2.55 -4.42
N ALA A 119 4.18 3.41 -5.08
CA ALA A 119 4.11 3.50 -6.53
C ALA A 119 5.39 4.07 -7.14
N LYS A 120 5.69 3.67 -8.37
CA LYS A 120 6.66 4.39 -9.19
C LYS A 120 6.11 5.75 -9.59
N LYS A 121 7.01 6.63 -9.99
CA LYS A 121 6.72 8.04 -10.28
C LYS A 121 5.57 8.24 -11.29
N ASP A 122 5.50 7.42 -12.31
CA ASP A 122 4.57 7.55 -13.42
C ASP A 122 3.58 6.37 -13.51
N SER A 123 3.44 5.58 -12.46
CA SER A 123 2.58 4.40 -12.45
C SER A 123 1.69 4.35 -11.21
N TRP A 124 0.45 3.95 -11.40
CA TRP A 124 -0.35 3.39 -10.33
C TRP A 124 0.27 2.08 -9.86
N PHE A 125 0.02 1.72 -8.64
CA PHE A 125 0.53 0.49 -8.04
C PHE A 125 -0.48 -0.09 -7.07
N SER A 126 -0.83 -1.34 -7.26
CA SER A 126 -1.69 -2.07 -6.32
C SER A 126 -1.01 -3.35 -5.87
N HIS A 127 -1.07 -3.61 -4.58
CA HIS A 127 -0.61 -4.87 -4.01
C HIS A 127 -1.61 -5.41 -2.99
N LEU A 128 -1.70 -6.72 -2.91
CA LEU A 128 -2.31 -7.38 -1.77
C LEU A 128 -1.31 -7.30 -0.62
N ALA A 129 -1.81 -6.95 0.56
CA ALA A 129 -1.07 -7.01 1.81
C ALA A 129 -1.67 -8.09 2.68
N LEU A 130 -0.87 -9.09 3.02
CA LEU A 130 -1.25 -10.18 3.91
C LEU A 130 -0.49 -10.03 5.23
N GLU A 131 -1.23 -9.92 6.33
CA GLU A 131 -0.64 -9.94 7.67
C GLU A 131 -0.30 -11.37 8.05
N VAL A 132 0.98 -11.67 8.23
CA VAL A 132 1.42 -12.99 8.68
C VAL A 132 1.03 -13.16 10.15
N PRO A 133 0.33 -14.23 10.54
CA PRO A 133 -0.06 -14.46 11.92
C PRO A 133 1.13 -14.49 12.87
N GLY A 134 0.97 -13.89 14.03
CA GLY A 134 2.01 -13.83 15.06
C GLY A 134 1.45 -13.45 16.43
N VAL A 135 2.33 -13.41 17.40
CA VAL A 135 2.01 -13.06 18.79
C VAL A 135 2.39 -11.61 19.06
N ASN A 136 1.45 -10.84 19.61
CA ASN A 136 1.63 -9.42 19.94
C ASN A 136 2.19 -8.60 18.77
N CYS A 137 1.54 -8.73 17.63
CA CYS A 137 1.90 -7.99 16.42
C CYS A 137 1.58 -6.50 16.55
N SER A 138 2.50 -5.66 16.10
CA SER A 138 2.31 -4.20 16.03
C SER A 138 3.12 -3.63 14.87
N THR A 139 2.75 -2.42 14.44
CA THR A 139 3.50 -1.68 13.42
C THR A 139 4.05 -0.39 14.02
N LYS A 140 5.36 -0.20 13.88
CA LYS A 140 6.02 1.05 14.22
C LYS A 140 6.20 1.88 12.96
N TRP A 141 5.51 3.01 12.91
CA TRP A 141 5.68 4.00 11.86
C TRP A 141 6.87 4.90 12.16
N CYS A 142 7.72 5.07 11.17
CA CYS A 142 8.95 5.84 11.23
C CYS A 142 8.85 7.08 10.32
N GLU A 143 9.99 7.63 9.92
CA GLU A 143 10.08 8.84 9.10
C GLU A 143 9.52 8.65 7.68
N PRO A 144 9.05 9.72 7.04
CA PRO A 144 8.68 9.69 5.63
C PRO A 144 9.87 9.39 4.72
N VAL A 145 9.59 8.78 3.58
CA VAL A 145 10.54 8.72 2.46
C VAL A 145 10.52 10.07 1.77
N THR A 146 11.58 10.85 1.94
CA THR A 146 11.68 12.21 1.42
C THR A 146 11.65 12.25 -0.10
N ASP A 147 11.22 13.37 -0.68
CA ASP A 147 11.26 13.56 -2.13
C ASP A 147 12.69 13.41 -2.68
N LYS A 148 13.69 13.83 -1.90
CA LYS A 148 15.09 13.66 -2.25
C LYS A 148 15.52 12.19 -2.34
N GLU A 149 15.11 11.36 -1.39
CA GLU A 149 15.36 9.91 -1.42
C GLU A 149 14.62 9.26 -2.58
N TYR A 150 13.33 9.57 -2.72
CA TYR A 150 12.47 9.02 -3.74
C TYR A 150 12.93 9.36 -5.17
N SER A 151 13.37 10.60 -5.40
CA SER A 151 13.82 11.06 -6.73
C SER A 151 15.09 10.37 -7.25
N ARG A 152 15.82 9.68 -6.38
CA ARG A 152 17.02 8.91 -6.76
C ARG A 152 16.71 7.52 -7.31
N LEU A 153 15.46 7.06 -7.18
CA LEU A 153 15.03 5.77 -7.69
C LEU A 153 14.89 5.81 -9.22
N LYS A 154 15.38 4.78 -9.91
CA LYS A 154 15.39 4.68 -11.36
C LYS A 154 14.69 3.42 -11.85
#